data_3eb98aec4890dfb9bd62fc0ab54a53ad
#
_entry.id   3eb98aec4890dfb9bd62fc0ab54a53ad
#
_cell.length_a   1.000
_cell.length_b   1.000
_cell.length_c   1.000
_cell.angle_alpha   90.00
_cell.angle_beta   90.00
_cell.angle_gamma   90.00
#
_symmetry.space_group_name_H-M   'P 1'
#
loop_
_entity.id
_entity.type
_entity.pdbx_description
1 polymer ?
#
loop_
_entity_poly.entity_id
_entity_poly.type
_entity_poly.pdbx_seq_one_letter_code
_entity_poly.pdbx_strand_id
1 'polypeptide(L)'
;MIHAYDKLYLDKAQTALGRMLDFAVYELHHTLEDFFTLFLKTGLADRFGSGDYELLVGMSGVELAYTVLEEAEKPVNRKKIPYTADRSPEYWTGWALAYYQWDTALSFREIIQVVPIAEIVAMYTPYHEMDIRQFVDHMNERYLKANPDTNLKRLRTRAGLSQHALAETTGVPLRTIQQYEQRRKNINKAQAEYLLMLSRTLCCRVEDLMEKVIPSSE
;
A
#
# COMPACT_ATOMS: atom_id res chain seq x y z
N MET A 1 -11.70 1.00 8.18
CA MET A 1 -10.76 1.04 7.05
C MET A 1 -11.02 -0.21 6.23
N ILE A 2 -10.94 -0.16 4.93
CA ILE A 2 -11.09 -1.35 4.07
C ILE A 2 -9.67 -1.86 3.83
N HIS A 3 -9.36 -3.05 4.35
CA HIS A 3 -8.07 -3.69 4.14
C HIS A 3 -7.98 -4.31 2.74
N ALA A 4 -6.77 -4.53 2.25
CA ALA A 4 -6.54 -5.04 0.89
C ALA A 4 -7.13 -6.45 0.68
N TYR A 5 -7.07 -7.30 1.71
CA TYR A 5 -7.59 -8.66 1.72
C TYR A 5 -7.92 -9.13 3.15
N ASP A 6 -8.46 -10.33 3.30
CA ASP A 6 -8.86 -10.87 4.60
C ASP A 6 -7.66 -10.98 5.56
N LYS A 7 -7.88 -10.57 6.82
CA LYS A 7 -6.88 -10.60 7.89
C LYS A 7 -6.28 -12.00 8.12
N LEU A 8 -7.01 -13.06 7.81
CA LEU A 8 -6.53 -14.44 7.94
C LEU A 8 -5.25 -14.70 7.12
N TYR A 9 -5.03 -13.96 6.05
CA TYR A 9 -3.84 -14.10 5.20
C TYR A 9 -2.67 -13.19 5.61
N LEU A 10 -2.89 -12.23 6.51
CA LEU A 10 -1.90 -11.20 6.83
C LEU A 10 -0.57 -11.79 7.33
N ASP A 11 -0.60 -12.68 8.31
CA ASP A 11 0.62 -13.28 8.88
C ASP A 11 1.43 -14.05 7.81
N LYS A 12 0.73 -14.70 6.89
CA LYS A 12 1.36 -15.41 5.77
C LYS A 12 1.98 -14.44 4.78
N ALA A 13 1.26 -13.39 4.41
CA ALA A 13 1.74 -12.34 3.52
C ALA A 13 2.99 -11.65 4.10
N GLN A 14 2.96 -11.28 5.37
CA GLN A 14 4.11 -10.69 6.07
C GLN A 14 5.33 -11.62 6.04
N THR A 15 5.12 -12.90 6.37
CA THR A 15 6.19 -13.90 6.36
C THR A 15 6.73 -14.14 4.95
N ALA A 16 5.84 -14.24 3.95
CA ALA A 16 6.23 -14.48 2.57
C ALA A 16 7.04 -13.30 1.99
N LEU A 17 6.56 -12.07 2.16
CA LEU A 17 7.25 -10.90 1.64
C LEU A 17 8.56 -10.64 2.39
N GLY A 18 8.57 -10.81 3.72
CA GLY A 18 9.79 -10.71 4.53
C GLY A 18 10.86 -11.71 4.08
N ARG A 19 10.48 -12.99 3.95
CA ARG A 19 11.42 -14.03 3.52
C ARG A 19 11.84 -13.88 2.07
N MET A 20 10.97 -13.37 1.20
CA MET A 20 11.31 -13.09 -0.20
C MET A 20 12.45 -12.06 -0.30
N LEU A 21 12.34 -10.93 0.41
CA LEU A 21 13.35 -9.88 0.35
C LEU A 21 14.67 -10.28 1.01
N ASP A 22 14.60 -10.91 2.19
CA ASP A 22 15.76 -11.47 2.88
C ASP A 22 16.53 -12.44 1.98
N PHE A 23 15.82 -13.38 1.38
CA PHE A 23 16.40 -14.38 0.48
C PHE A 23 17.02 -13.77 -0.78
N ALA A 24 16.36 -12.78 -1.37
CA ALA A 24 16.84 -12.10 -2.56
C ALA A 24 18.19 -11.40 -2.32
N VAL A 25 18.38 -10.80 -1.15
CA VAL A 25 19.61 -10.08 -0.81
C VAL A 25 20.73 -11.04 -0.40
N TYR A 26 20.46 -11.93 0.55
CA TYR A 26 21.54 -12.73 1.18
C TYR A 26 21.90 -13.99 0.40
N GLU A 27 20.96 -14.60 -0.30
CA GLU A 27 21.21 -15.87 -1.01
C GLU A 27 21.30 -15.70 -2.54
N LEU A 28 20.53 -14.78 -3.09
CA LEU A 28 20.54 -14.50 -4.53
C LEU A 28 21.46 -13.33 -4.89
N HIS A 29 21.99 -12.61 -3.89
CA HIS A 29 22.95 -11.49 -4.03
C HIS A 29 22.45 -10.35 -4.91
N HIS A 30 21.15 -10.08 -4.88
CA HIS A 30 20.56 -8.89 -5.47
C HIS A 30 20.62 -7.71 -4.49
N THR A 31 20.66 -6.47 -5.00
CA THR A 31 20.32 -5.33 -4.14
C THR A 31 18.82 -5.33 -3.86
N LEU A 32 18.42 -4.80 -2.70
CA LEU A 32 17.02 -4.72 -2.31
C LEU A 32 16.21 -3.93 -3.35
N GLU A 33 16.76 -2.81 -3.85
CA GLU A 33 16.14 -1.93 -4.82
C GLU A 33 15.93 -2.61 -6.17
N ASP A 34 16.95 -3.28 -6.68
CA ASP A 34 16.86 -3.97 -7.97
C ASP A 34 15.85 -5.11 -7.91
N PHE A 35 15.89 -5.90 -6.84
CA PHE A 35 14.97 -7.02 -6.69
C PHE A 35 13.52 -6.56 -6.52
N PHE A 36 13.28 -5.53 -5.69
CA PHE A 36 11.95 -4.98 -5.52
C PHE A 36 11.42 -4.36 -6.83
N THR A 37 12.31 -3.77 -7.62
CA THR A 37 11.96 -3.28 -8.98
C THR A 37 11.52 -4.42 -9.90
N LEU A 38 12.15 -5.59 -9.82
CA LEU A 38 11.70 -6.78 -10.58
C LEU A 38 10.32 -7.24 -10.10
N PHE A 39 10.11 -7.32 -8.78
CA PHE A 39 8.82 -7.67 -8.20
C PHE A 39 7.68 -6.76 -8.68
N LEU A 40 7.94 -5.45 -8.82
CA LEU A 40 6.98 -4.51 -9.39
C LEU A 40 6.77 -4.68 -10.90
N LYS A 41 7.84 -4.96 -11.66
CA LYS A 41 7.79 -5.06 -13.13
C LYS A 41 7.08 -6.31 -13.62
N THR A 42 7.22 -7.43 -12.91
CA THR A 42 6.54 -8.69 -13.24
C THR A 42 5.04 -8.67 -12.98
N GLY A 43 4.52 -7.64 -12.29
CA GLY A 43 3.11 -7.58 -11.90
C GLY A 43 2.77 -8.46 -10.68
N LEU A 44 3.73 -9.25 -10.18
CA LEU A 44 3.53 -10.08 -8.98
C LEU A 44 3.22 -9.23 -7.74
N ALA A 45 3.78 -8.03 -7.66
CA ALA A 45 3.48 -7.08 -6.60
C ALA A 45 1.99 -6.66 -6.57
N ASP A 46 1.40 -6.43 -7.74
CA ASP A 46 -0.02 -6.06 -7.85
C ASP A 46 -0.92 -7.25 -7.51
N ARG A 47 -0.58 -8.45 -7.98
CA ARG A 47 -1.27 -9.70 -7.60
C ARG A 47 -1.19 -9.95 -6.10
N PHE A 48 0.00 -9.87 -5.53
CA PHE A 48 0.22 -10.04 -4.08
C PHE A 48 -0.60 -9.02 -3.28
N GLY A 49 -0.53 -7.74 -3.65
CA GLY A 49 -1.25 -6.66 -2.98
C GLY A 49 -2.77 -6.75 -3.10
N SER A 50 -3.29 -7.40 -4.15
CA SER A 50 -4.73 -7.65 -4.33
C SER A 50 -5.23 -8.90 -3.60
N GLY A 51 -4.35 -9.64 -2.92
CA GLY A 51 -4.74 -10.81 -2.14
C GLY A 51 -4.76 -12.12 -2.93
N ASP A 52 -3.95 -12.22 -3.99
CA ASP A 52 -3.83 -13.46 -4.76
C ASP A 52 -3.41 -14.63 -3.86
N TYR A 53 -4.32 -15.58 -3.71
CA TYR A 53 -4.18 -16.72 -2.81
C TYR A 53 -2.92 -17.55 -3.09
N GLU A 54 -2.56 -17.76 -4.36
CA GLU A 54 -1.39 -18.53 -4.74
C GLU A 54 -0.10 -17.89 -4.21
N LEU A 55 -0.03 -16.54 -4.25
CA LEU A 55 1.15 -15.79 -3.79
C LEU A 55 1.18 -15.64 -2.27
N LEU A 56 0.02 -15.47 -1.62
CA LEU A 56 -0.04 -15.23 -0.17
C LEU A 56 0.12 -16.51 0.65
N VAL A 57 -0.43 -17.63 0.18
CA VAL A 57 -0.55 -18.86 0.95
C VAL A 57 0.00 -20.08 0.21
N GLY A 58 -0.06 -20.07 -1.12
CA GLY A 58 0.30 -21.21 -1.96
C GLY A 58 1.80 -21.42 -2.11
N MET A 59 2.64 -20.41 -1.80
CA MET A 59 4.09 -20.51 -1.92
C MET A 59 4.81 -19.85 -0.74
N SER A 60 6.02 -20.34 -0.48
CA SER A 60 6.93 -19.73 0.49
C SER A 60 7.56 -18.44 -0.08
N GLY A 61 8.11 -17.58 0.79
CA GLY A 61 8.84 -16.40 0.32
C GLY A 61 10.05 -16.73 -0.57
N VAL A 62 10.67 -17.89 -0.39
CA VAL A 62 11.74 -18.38 -1.27
C VAL A 62 11.23 -18.74 -2.65
N GLU A 63 10.11 -19.45 -2.72
CA GLU A 63 9.45 -19.78 -4.00
C GLU A 63 8.99 -18.51 -4.71
N LEU A 64 8.43 -17.56 -3.95
CA LEU A 64 8.04 -16.26 -4.50
C LEU A 64 9.25 -15.51 -5.08
N ALA A 65 10.42 -15.54 -4.41
CA ALA A 65 11.63 -14.92 -4.95
C ALA A 65 12.08 -15.56 -6.27
N TYR A 66 12.02 -16.88 -6.37
CA TYR A 66 12.32 -17.56 -7.63
C TYR A 66 11.29 -17.24 -8.73
N THR A 67 10.01 -17.19 -8.38
CA THR A 67 8.95 -16.81 -9.33
C THR A 67 9.17 -15.40 -9.88
N VAL A 68 9.60 -14.43 -9.03
CA VAL A 68 9.96 -13.08 -9.49
C VAL A 68 11.08 -13.13 -10.54
N LEU A 69 12.11 -13.94 -10.33
CA LEU A 69 13.21 -14.05 -11.28
C LEU A 69 12.78 -14.76 -12.56
N GLU A 70 12.00 -15.82 -12.47
CA GLU A 70 11.47 -16.58 -13.63
C GLU A 70 10.59 -15.70 -14.51
N GLU A 71 9.64 -14.96 -13.93
CA GLU A 71 8.78 -14.01 -14.63
C GLU A 71 9.57 -12.80 -15.22
N ALA A 72 10.69 -12.45 -14.60
CA ALA A 72 11.60 -11.43 -15.11
C ALA A 72 12.61 -11.95 -16.12
N GLU A 73 12.47 -13.21 -16.57
CA GLU A 73 13.38 -13.91 -17.50
C GLU A 73 14.86 -13.87 -17.04
N LYS A 74 15.09 -13.94 -15.72
CA LYS A 74 16.42 -13.97 -15.14
C LYS A 74 16.89 -15.43 -14.93
N PRO A 75 18.20 -15.70 -15.05
CA PRO A 75 18.73 -17.04 -14.75
C PRO A 75 18.43 -17.46 -13.32
N VAL A 76 17.85 -18.62 -13.13
CA VAL A 76 17.53 -19.17 -11.81
C VAL A 76 18.35 -20.43 -11.57
N ASN A 77 19.16 -20.40 -10.48
CA ASN A 77 19.85 -21.60 -9.99
C ASN A 77 19.28 -21.94 -8.62
N ARG A 78 18.34 -22.90 -8.57
CA ARG A 78 17.69 -23.32 -7.33
C ARG A 78 18.66 -24.12 -6.47
N LYS A 79 19.09 -23.53 -5.35
CA LYS A 79 19.98 -24.14 -4.36
C LYS A 79 19.16 -24.70 -3.19
N LYS A 80 19.69 -25.73 -2.52
CA LYS A 80 19.16 -26.18 -1.23
C LYS A 80 19.58 -25.17 -0.17
N ILE A 81 18.59 -24.52 0.47
CA ILE A 81 18.81 -23.37 1.34
C ILE A 81 18.82 -23.84 2.79
N PRO A 82 19.81 -23.46 3.59
CA PRO A 82 19.75 -23.67 5.03
C PRO A 82 18.65 -22.79 5.65
N TYR A 83 17.97 -23.32 6.64
CA TYR A 83 17.04 -22.54 7.44
C TYR A 83 17.83 -21.53 8.27
N THR A 84 17.57 -20.24 8.09
CA THR A 84 18.09 -19.16 8.94
C THR A 84 16.99 -18.67 9.86
N ALA A 85 17.26 -18.65 11.16
CA ALA A 85 16.34 -18.14 12.18
C ALA A 85 16.43 -16.61 12.33
N ASP A 86 17.56 -16.03 11.93
CA ASP A 86 17.82 -14.60 12.07
C ASP A 86 16.98 -13.78 11.07
N ARG A 87 16.38 -12.71 11.58
CA ARG A 87 15.56 -11.79 10.79
C ARG A 87 16.39 -10.55 10.47
N SER A 88 16.76 -10.41 9.20
CA SER A 88 17.51 -9.26 8.70
C SER A 88 16.65 -7.99 8.64
N PRO A 89 17.28 -6.81 8.47
CA PRO A 89 16.56 -5.58 8.15
C PRO A 89 15.67 -5.71 6.91
N GLU A 90 16.09 -6.48 5.90
CA GLU A 90 15.34 -6.74 4.68
C GLU A 90 14.13 -7.63 4.95
N TYR A 91 14.26 -8.63 5.83
CA TYR A 91 13.12 -9.42 6.29
C TYR A 91 12.07 -8.52 6.96
N TRP A 92 12.51 -7.69 7.91
CA TRP A 92 11.62 -6.76 8.60
C TRP A 92 10.96 -5.79 7.61
N THR A 93 11.73 -5.27 6.64
CA THR A 93 11.21 -4.38 5.59
C THR A 93 10.06 -5.01 4.83
N GLY A 94 10.23 -6.24 4.37
CA GLY A 94 9.15 -6.96 3.69
C GLY A 94 7.95 -7.21 4.60
N TRP A 95 8.20 -7.62 5.84
CA TRP A 95 7.18 -7.87 6.85
C TRP A 95 6.36 -6.60 7.15
N ALA A 96 7.01 -5.47 7.36
CA ALA A 96 6.38 -4.19 7.66
C ALA A 96 5.65 -3.61 6.44
N LEU A 97 6.23 -3.75 5.24
CA LEU A 97 5.59 -3.33 3.99
C LEU A 97 4.31 -4.12 3.69
N ALA A 98 4.31 -5.44 3.91
CA ALA A 98 3.12 -6.26 3.73
C ALA A 98 2.00 -5.83 4.68
N TYR A 99 2.34 -5.50 5.94
CA TYR A 99 1.37 -4.95 6.89
C TYR A 99 0.80 -3.61 6.41
N TYR A 100 1.68 -2.66 6.04
CA TYR A 100 1.27 -1.33 5.61
C TYR A 100 0.41 -1.38 4.34
N GLN A 101 0.80 -2.21 3.36
CA GLN A 101 0.04 -2.44 2.15
C GLN A 101 -1.36 -3.00 2.47
N TRP A 102 -1.45 -4.01 3.33
CA TRP A 102 -2.71 -4.58 3.77
C TRP A 102 -3.60 -3.57 4.51
N ASP A 103 -3.03 -2.79 5.44
CA ASP A 103 -3.76 -1.82 6.27
C ASP A 103 -4.35 -0.68 5.44
N THR A 104 -3.62 -0.21 4.42
CA THR A 104 -4.01 0.95 3.61
C THR A 104 -4.65 0.59 2.27
N ALA A 105 -4.49 -0.64 1.79
CA ALA A 105 -4.81 -1.06 0.43
C ALA A 105 -4.14 -0.18 -0.67
N LEU A 106 -3.02 0.47 -0.35
CA LEU A 106 -2.14 1.10 -1.35
C LEU A 106 -1.42 -0.01 -2.13
N SER A 107 -1.19 0.20 -3.43
CA SER A 107 -0.27 -0.66 -4.16
C SER A 107 1.17 -0.43 -3.67
N PHE A 108 2.02 -1.45 -3.76
CA PHE A 108 3.44 -1.29 -3.45
C PHE A 108 4.09 -0.17 -4.26
N ARG A 109 3.66 0.03 -5.49
CA ARG A 109 4.12 1.12 -6.36
C ARG A 109 3.77 2.50 -5.78
N GLU A 110 2.52 2.71 -5.31
CA GLU A 110 2.11 3.95 -4.66
C GLU A 110 2.93 4.21 -3.39
N ILE A 111 3.22 3.16 -2.62
CA ILE A 111 4.00 3.27 -1.39
C ILE A 111 5.44 3.73 -1.69
N ILE A 112 6.15 3.04 -2.57
CA ILE A 112 7.57 3.34 -2.82
C ILE A 112 7.81 4.60 -3.65
N GLN A 113 6.80 5.11 -4.36
CA GLN A 113 6.86 6.44 -4.98
C GLN A 113 6.95 7.56 -3.94
N VAL A 114 6.37 7.35 -2.76
CA VAL A 114 6.39 8.32 -1.66
C VAL A 114 7.57 8.09 -0.72
N VAL A 115 7.83 6.83 -0.38
CA VAL A 115 8.93 6.43 0.49
C VAL A 115 9.72 5.32 -0.21
N PRO A 116 10.86 5.63 -0.82
CA PRO A 116 11.71 4.64 -1.49
C PRO A 116 12.08 3.48 -0.56
N ILE A 117 12.24 2.27 -1.12
CA ILE A 117 12.51 1.08 -0.31
C ILE A 117 13.82 1.19 0.49
N ALA A 118 14.81 1.93 -0.02
CA ALA A 118 16.05 2.23 0.70
C ALA A 118 15.81 3.06 1.97
N GLU A 119 14.82 3.96 1.97
CA GLU A 119 14.43 4.68 3.19
C GLU A 119 13.67 3.77 4.15
N ILE A 120 12.85 2.84 3.64
CA ILE A 120 12.08 1.91 4.49
C ILE A 120 13.01 0.96 5.21
N VAL A 121 14.03 0.39 4.55
CA VAL A 121 15.00 -0.49 5.23
C VAL A 121 15.80 0.26 6.30
N ALA A 122 16.09 1.54 6.10
CA ALA A 122 16.76 2.37 7.11
C ALA A 122 15.88 2.63 8.35
N MET A 123 14.56 2.46 8.25
CA MET A 123 13.63 2.54 9.37
C MET A 123 13.69 1.30 10.28
N TYR A 124 14.42 0.25 9.92
CA TYR A 124 14.59 -0.93 10.77
C TYR A 124 15.05 -0.54 12.18
N THR A 125 16.15 0.20 12.29
CA THR A 125 16.75 0.56 13.58
C THR A 125 15.77 1.23 14.56
N PRO A 126 14.97 2.26 14.17
CA PRO A 126 14.03 2.89 15.09
C PRO A 126 12.73 2.07 15.32
N TYR A 127 12.30 1.22 14.38
CA TYR A 127 10.94 0.64 14.44
C TYR A 127 10.86 -0.86 14.67
N HIS A 128 11.96 -1.63 14.56
CA HIS A 128 11.88 -3.09 14.64
C HIS A 128 11.50 -3.63 16.03
N GLU A 129 11.75 -2.87 17.09
CA GLU A 129 11.37 -3.20 18.47
C GLU A 129 10.06 -2.53 18.92
N MET A 130 9.49 -1.67 18.06
CA MET A 130 8.27 -0.92 18.38
C MET A 130 7.02 -1.64 17.88
N ASP A 131 5.85 -1.22 18.39
CA ASP A 131 4.58 -1.63 17.81
C ASP A 131 4.52 -1.19 16.35
N ILE A 132 4.07 -2.08 15.48
CA ILE A 132 3.97 -1.83 14.02
C ILE A 132 3.13 -0.58 13.71
N ARG A 133 2.22 -0.19 14.59
CA ARG A 133 1.41 1.02 14.43
C ARG A 133 2.25 2.30 14.37
N GLN A 134 3.38 2.35 15.06
CA GLN A 134 4.28 3.52 15.00
C GLN A 134 4.92 3.66 13.60
N PHE A 135 5.30 2.54 12.99
CA PHE A 135 5.75 2.53 11.59
C PHE A 135 4.62 2.97 10.64
N VAL A 136 3.41 2.43 10.82
CA VAL A 136 2.23 2.80 10.01
C VAL A 136 1.93 4.29 10.13
N ASP A 137 1.93 4.85 11.32
CA ASP A 137 1.66 6.27 11.54
C ASP A 137 2.71 7.15 10.86
N HIS A 138 3.99 6.79 10.96
CA HIS A 138 5.06 7.49 10.27
C HIS A 138 4.90 7.43 8.74
N MET A 139 4.59 6.26 8.19
CA MET A 139 4.34 6.10 6.76
C MET A 139 3.11 6.90 6.30
N ASN A 140 2.06 6.94 7.11
CA ASN A 140 0.86 7.74 6.86
C ASN A 140 1.16 9.23 6.81
N GLU A 141 1.95 9.75 7.74
CA GLU A 141 2.39 11.15 7.72
C GLU A 141 3.16 11.48 6.44
N ARG A 142 4.09 10.62 6.03
CA ARG A 142 4.87 10.77 4.79
C ARG A 142 3.95 10.78 3.57
N TYR A 143 3.00 9.83 3.52
CA TYR A 143 2.03 9.73 2.43
C TYR A 143 1.13 10.97 2.33
N LEU A 144 0.57 11.43 3.43
CA LEU A 144 -0.31 12.60 3.46
C LEU A 144 0.42 13.90 3.12
N LYS A 145 1.70 14.02 3.52
CA LYS A 145 2.55 15.16 3.16
C LYS A 145 2.85 15.20 1.66
N ALA A 146 3.09 14.05 1.06
CA ALA A 146 3.31 13.93 -0.39
C ALA A 146 2.02 14.10 -1.20
N ASN A 147 0.87 13.76 -0.62
CA ASN A 147 -0.46 13.84 -1.23
C ASN A 147 -1.39 14.79 -0.43
N PRO A 148 -1.16 16.12 -0.49
CA PRO A 148 -1.91 17.07 0.32
C PRO A 148 -3.38 17.16 -0.07
N ASP A 149 -3.69 16.95 -1.34
CA ASP A 149 -5.06 17.01 -1.86
C ASP A 149 -5.80 15.68 -1.67
N THR A 150 -7.05 15.77 -1.19
CA THR A 150 -7.94 14.62 -1.11
C THR A 150 -8.38 14.14 -2.50
N ASN A 151 -8.82 12.89 -2.59
CA ASN A 151 -9.36 12.33 -3.83
C ASN A 151 -10.53 13.16 -4.34
N LEU A 152 -11.44 13.56 -3.45
CA LEU A 152 -12.57 14.44 -3.79
C LEU A 152 -12.09 15.75 -4.40
N LYS A 153 -11.10 16.44 -3.79
CA LYS A 153 -10.57 17.70 -4.30
C LYS A 153 -9.93 17.53 -5.67
N ARG A 154 -9.12 16.48 -5.88
CA ARG A 154 -8.49 16.17 -7.17
C ARG A 154 -9.52 15.93 -8.27
N LEU A 155 -10.53 15.09 -7.98
CA LEU A 155 -11.60 14.77 -8.95
C LEU A 155 -12.45 16.01 -9.29
N ARG A 156 -12.83 16.79 -8.29
CA ARG A 156 -13.56 18.05 -8.50
C ARG A 156 -12.78 19.05 -9.35
N THR A 157 -11.51 19.26 -9.04
CA THR A 157 -10.64 20.17 -9.78
C THR A 157 -10.44 19.70 -11.22
N ARG A 158 -10.27 18.38 -11.43
CA ARG A 158 -10.18 17.78 -12.76
C ARG A 158 -11.47 17.98 -13.57
N ALA A 159 -12.64 17.95 -12.92
CA ALA A 159 -13.93 18.23 -13.54
C ALA A 159 -14.17 19.74 -13.78
N GLY A 160 -13.25 20.62 -13.37
CA GLY A 160 -13.39 22.07 -13.54
C GLY A 160 -14.43 22.71 -12.62
N LEU A 161 -14.88 22.01 -11.57
CA LEU A 161 -15.95 22.49 -10.70
C LEU A 161 -15.39 23.24 -9.48
N SER A 162 -16.07 24.35 -9.11
CA SER A 162 -15.87 24.95 -7.78
C SER A 162 -16.55 24.11 -6.71
N GLN A 163 -16.19 24.30 -5.43
CA GLN A 163 -16.89 23.65 -4.32
C GLN A 163 -18.38 23.98 -4.29
N HIS A 164 -18.71 25.22 -4.62
CA HIS A 164 -20.10 25.71 -4.69
C HIS A 164 -20.85 25.01 -5.83
N ALA A 165 -20.29 25.00 -7.04
CA ALA A 165 -20.90 24.31 -8.17
C ALA A 165 -21.13 22.83 -7.92
N LEU A 166 -20.14 22.14 -7.26
CA LEU A 166 -20.30 20.74 -6.88
C LEU A 166 -21.45 20.58 -5.87
N ALA A 167 -21.56 21.48 -4.89
CA ALA A 167 -22.64 21.42 -3.89
C ALA A 167 -24.02 21.61 -4.54
N GLU A 168 -24.17 22.59 -5.44
CA GLU A 168 -25.43 22.85 -6.18
C GLU A 168 -25.82 21.66 -7.05
N THR A 169 -24.87 21.07 -7.77
CA THR A 169 -25.15 19.96 -8.69
C THR A 169 -25.49 18.66 -7.95
N THR A 170 -24.83 18.40 -6.82
CA THR A 170 -24.99 17.14 -6.08
C THR A 170 -26.02 17.19 -4.98
N GLY A 171 -26.42 18.38 -4.52
CA GLY A 171 -27.25 18.55 -3.31
C GLY A 171 -26.51 18.28 -2.01
N VAL A 172 -25.20 17.94 -2.06
CA VAL A 172 -24.37 17.77 -0.86
C VAL A 172 -24.06 19.16 -0.29
N PRO A 173 -24.31 19.42 1.01
CA PRO A 173 -24.06 20.74 1.59
C PRO A 173 -22.61 21.21 1.38
N LEU A 174 -22.42 22.45 0.94
CA LEU A 174 -21.11 23.05 0.69
C LEU A 174 -20.14 22.85 1.86
N ARG A 175 -20.61 23.08 3.09
CA ARG A 175 -19.81 22.87 4.31
C ARG A 175 -19.32 21.42 4.44
N THR A 176 -20.12 20.44 4.03
CA THR A 176 -19.74 19.03 4.06
C THR A 176 -18.64 18.72 3.04
N ILE A 177 -18.75 19.26 1.82
CA ILE A 177 -17.70 19.15 0.80
C ILE A 177 -16.39 19.77 1.32
N GLN A 178 -16.46 20.96 1.89
CA GLN A 178 -15.29 21.63 2.48
C GLN A 178 -14.64 20.81 3.59
N GLN A 179 -15.44 20.21 4.47
CA GLN A 179 -14.93 19.35 5.56
C GLN A 179 -14.26 18.08 5.03
N TYR A 180 -14.78 17.46 3.95
CA TYR A 180 -14.15 16.32 3.30
C TYR A 180 -12.82 16.72 2.67
N GLU A 181 -12.78 17.81 1.89
CA GLU A 181 -11.55 18.28 1.23
C GLU A 181 -10.47 18.76 2.20
N GLN A 182 -10.86 19.20 3.40
CA GLN A 182 -9.94 19.58 4.47
C GLN A 182 -9.58 18.41 5.42
N ARG A 183 -10.02 17.18 5.13
CA ARG A 183 -9.87 15.99 6.00
C ARG A 183 -10.41 16.17 7.42
N ARG A 184 -11.27 17.19 7.67
CA ARG A 184 -11.95 17.39 8.96
C ARG A 184 -13.10 16.42 9.17
N LYS A 185 -13.59 15.81 8.10
CA LYS A 185 -14.58 14.75 8.11
C LYS A 185 -14.13 13.62 7.20
N ASN A 186 -14.24 12.40 7.69
CA ASN A 186 -13.84 11.22 6.94
C ASN A 186 -14.88 10.90 5.86
N ILE A 187 -14.52 11.04 4.59
CA ILE A 187 -15.38 10.74 3.46
C ILE A 187 -15.75 9.24 3.38
N ASN A 188 -14.90 8.35 3.89
CA ASN A 188 -15.18 6.90 3.91
C ASN A 188 -16.34 6.54 4.85
N LYS A 189 -16.76 7.48 5.71
CA LYS A 189 -17.93 7.38 6.59
C LYS A 189 -19.10 8.25 6.11
N ALA A 190 -19.05 8.73 4.86
CA ALA A 190 -20.12 9.51 4.30
C ALA A 190 -21.40 8.67 4.08
N GLN A 191 -22.53 9.33 4.05
CA GLN A 191 -23.79 8.70 3.66
C GLN A 191 -23.67 8.17 2.22
N ALA A 192 -24.18 6.97 1.97
CA ALA A 192 -24.12 6.33 0.65
C ALA A 192 -24.72 7.23 -0.45
N GLU A 193 -25.78 7.95 -0.13
CA GLU A 193 -26.40 8.92 -1.05
C GLU A 193 -25.42 10.01 -1.51
N TYR A 194 -24.63 10.58 -0.58
CA TYR A 194 -23.62 11.59 -0.92
C TYR A 194 -22.52 11.02 -1.83
N LEU A 195 -22.04 9.82 -1.51
CA LEU A 195 -21.03 9.15 -2.33
C LEU A 195 -21.55 8.89 -3.75
N LEU A 196 -22.81 8.43 -3.89
CA LEU A 196 -23.43 8.19 -5.20
C LEU A 196 -23.63 9.49 -5.99
N MET A 197 -24.08 10.57 -5.35
CA MET A 197 -24.26 11.86 -6.03
C MET A 197 -22.92 12.46 -6.48
N LEU A 198 -21.90 12.42 -5.61
CA LEU A 198 -20.54 12.87 -5.94
C LEU A 198 -19.93 12.05 -7.07
N SER A 199 -20.02 10.72 -7.01
CA SER A 199 -19.43 9.84 -8.04
C SER A 199 -20.07 10.03 -9.41
N ARG A 200 -21.40 10.17 -9.46
CA ARG A 200 -22.13 10.43 -10.72
C ARG A 200 -21.75 11.78 -11.32
N THR A 201 -21.72 12.84 -10.51
CA THR A 201 -21.37 14.20 -10.97
C THR A 201 -19.92 14.29 -11.43
N LEU A 202 -19.01 13.58 -10.76
CA LEU A 202 -17.58 13.59 -11.08
C LEU A 202 -17.19 12.50 -12.09
N CYS A 203 -18.15 11.73 -12.61
CA CYS A 203 -17.94 10.65 -13.57
C CYS A 203 -16.83 9.66 -13.10
N CYS A 204 -16.89 9.26 -11.84
CA CYS A 204 -15.93 8.33 -11.24
C CYS A 204 -16.66 7.23 -10.46
N ARG A 205 -15.93 6.19 -10.03
CA ARG A 205 -16.48 5.17 -9.13
C ARG A 205 -16.49 5.71 -7.69
N VAL A 206 -17.34 5.14 -6.83
CA VAL A 206 -17.38 5.50 -5.41
C VAL A 206 -16.04 5.25 -4.74
N GLU A 207 -15.36 4.16 -5.11
CA GLU A 207 -14.04 3.78 -4.59
C GLU A 207 -12.97 4.84 -4.91
N ASP A 208 -13.11 5.54 -6.03
CA ASP A 208 -12.17 6.59 -6.43
C ASP A 208 -12.28 7.87 -5.55
N LEU A 209 -13.40 8.03 -4.83
CA LEU A 209 -13.59 9.09 -3.84
C LEU A 209 -13.01 8.75 -2.46
N MET A 210 -12.83 7.46 -2.16
CA MET A 210 -12.41 7.01 -0.83
C MET A 210 -10.93 7.28 -0.59
N GLU A 211 -10.60 7.69 0.64
CA GLU A 211 -9.22 7.89 1.08
C GLU A 211 -8.66 6.57 1.61
N LYS A 212 -7.53 6.13 1.06
CA LYS A 212 -6.81 4.93 1.51
C LYS A 212 -6.04 5.20 2.82
N VAL A 213 -5.51 6.42 2.96
CA VAL A 213 -4.80 6.88 4.15
C VAL A 213 -5.58 8.01 4.80
N ILE A 214 -5.88 7.85 6.08
CA ILE A 214 -6.66 8.81 6.88
C ILE A 214 -5.76 9.27 8.02
N PRO A 215 -5.72 10.58 8.31
CA PRO A 215 -4.98 11.08 9.47
C PRO A 215 -5.41 10.33 10.73
N SER A 216 -4.44 9.93 11.56
CA SER A 216 -4.72 9.41 12.90
C SER A 216 -5.53 10.47 13.64
N SER A 217 -6.70 10.12 14.15
CA SER A 217 -7.49 11.02 14.99
C SER A 217 -6.71 11.21 16.28
N GLU A 218 -6.35 12.45 16.60
CA GLU A 218 -5.93 12.84 17.94
C GLU A 218 -7.01 12.55 18.97
#